data_fe185d5c64bd2f85adc0bd2f67de0746
#
_entry.id   fe185d5c64bd2f85adc0bd2f67de0746
#
_cell.length_a   1.000
_cell.length_b   1.000
_cell.length_c   1.000
_cell.angle_alpha   90.00
_cell.angle_beta   90.00
_cell.angle_gamma   90.00
#
_symmetry.space_group_name_H-M   'P 1'
#
loop_
_entity.id
_entity.type
_entity.pdbx_description
1 polymer ?
#
loop_
_entity_poly.entity_id
_entity_poly.type
_entity_poly.pdbx_seq_one_letter_code
_entity_poly.pdbx_strand_id
1 'polypeptide(L)'
;RQRQMCIRDRNYILFRDYLCTHPDTAGEYERLKLALAAQLPTDSGREDYVQGKQSFIRSVLRRALSDMLLGKMVDILIDRPLGSHHPKHTDMIYPVNYGYVPYIFSADGEEADVYLLGVSQPVEKYKGRVIAVIHRLDDVEDKWIAAPTGVTFPPDEIEKAVNFQEQYFQHEIEMLDPNGDQ
;
A
#
# COMPACT_ATOMS: atom_id res chain seq x y z
N ARG A 1 -2.44 12.61 -18.72
CA ARG A 1 -3.92 12.58 -18.55
C ARG A 1 -4.50 11.16 -18.69
N GLN A 2 -4.11 10.38 -19.70
CA GLN A 2 -4.65 9.04 -19.93
C GLN A 2 -4.21 8.02 -18.85
N ARG A 3 -2.96 8.11 -18.35
CA ARG A 3 -2.44 7.26 -17.25
C ARG A 3 -3.19 7.51 -15.94
N GLN A 4 -3.44 8.76 -15.57
CA GLN A 4 -4.21 9.11 -14.36
C GLN A 4 -5.69 8.67 -14.43
N MET A 5 -6.29 8.65 -15.61
CA MET A 5 -7.67 8.18 -15.80
C MET A 5 -7.76 6.65 -15.57
N CYS A 6 -6.81 5.86 -16.08
CA CYS A 6 -6.74 4.41 -15.85
C CYS A 6 -6.50 4.05 -14.36
N ILE A 7 -5.71 4.83 -13.63
CA ILE A 7 -5.45 4.62 -12.20
C ILE A 7 -6.71 4.88 -11.37
N ARG A 8 -7.41 5.99 -11.61
CA ARG A 8 -8.69 6.30 -10.97
C ARG A 8 -9.72 5.20 -11.18
N ASP A 9 -9.81 4.67 -12.39
CA ASP A 9 -10.76 3.63 -12.74
C ASP A 9 -10.45 2.33 -12.00
N ARG A 10 -9.18 1.96 -11.85
CA ARG A 10 -8.76 0.76 -11.11
C ARG A 10 -9.06 0.86 -9.62
N ASN A 11 -8.68 1.96 -8.98
CA ASN A 11 -8.96 2.18 -7.56
C ASN A 11 -10.49 2.24 -7.30
N TYR A 12 -11.27 2.80 -8.24
CA TYR A 12 -12.72 2.78 -8.16
C TYR A 12 -13.29 1.35 -8.25
N ILE A 13 -12.78 0.53 -9.16
CA ILE A 13 -13.19 -0.88 -9.30
C ILE A 13 -12.83 -1.67 -8.04
N LEU A 14 -11.61 -1.52 -7.55
CA LEU A 14 -11.15 -2.20 -6.34
C LEU A 14 -12.01 -1.80 -5.12
N PHE A 15 -12.27 -0.52 -4.94
CA PHE A 15 -13.15 -0.02 -3.88
C PHE A 15 -14.57 -0.58 -3.98
N ARG A 16 -15.16 -0.55 -5.18
CA ARG A 16 -16.50 -1.10 -5.44
C ARG A 16 -16.56 -2.58 -5.12
N ASP A 17 -15.60 -3.36 -5.63
CA ASP A 17 -15.59 -4.82 -5.50
C ASP A 17 -15.39 -5.23 -4.03
N TYR A 18 -14.55 -4.48 -3.29
CA TYR A 18 -14.41 -4.67 -1.85
C TYR A 18 -15.73 -4.43 -1.10
N LEU A 19 -16.43 -3.33 -1.38
CA LEU A 19 -17.74 -3.07 -0.74
C LEU A 19 -18.79 -4.12 -1.12
N CYS A 20 -18.77 -4.67 -2.32
CA CYS A 20 -19.68 -5.73 -2.73
C CYS A 20 -19.49 -7.02 -1.92
N THR A 21 -18.28 -7.31 -1.49
CA THR A 21 -17.95 -8.51 -0.71
C THR A 21 -17.94 -8.28 0.81
N HIS A 22 -18.01 -7.01 1.26
CA HIS A 22 -17.96 -6.59 2.67
C HIS A 22 -19.18 -5.72 3.04
N PRO A 23 -20.36 -6.33 3.29
CA PRO A 23 -21.61 -5.58 3.51
C PRO A 23 -21.57 -4.65 4.73
N ASP A 24 -20.84 -5.00 5.78
CA ASP A 24 -20.67 -4.15 6.96
C ASP A 24 -19.94 -2.85 6.61
N THR A 25 -18.84 -2.95 5.86
CA THR A 25 -18.09 -1.79 5.36
C THR A 25 -18.92 -0.95 4.37
N ALA A 26 -19.74 -1.60 3.55
CA ALA A 26 -20.67 -0.88 2.66
C ALA A 26 -21.72 -0.09 3.48
N GLY A 27 -22.23 -0.65 4.56
CA GLY A 27 -23.15 0.01 5.49
C GLY A 27 -22.49 1.20 6.22
N GLU A 28 -21.21 1.09 6.59
CA GLU A 28 -20.44 2.21 7.16
C GLU A 28 -20.30 3.34 6.13
N TYR A 29 -20.00 3.02 4.89
CA TYR A 29 -19.90 4.02 3.82
C TYR A 29 -21.23 4.72 3.56
N GLU A 30 -22.34 4.00 3.60
CA GLU A 30 -23.67 4.59 3.45
C GLU A 30 -23.97 5.55 4.60
N ARG A 31 -23.74 5.15 5.85
CA ARG A 31 -23.93 6.02 7.04
C ARG A 31 -23.07 7.29 6.94
N LEU A 32 -21.80 7.16 6.54
CA LEU A 32 -20.92 8.31 6.34
C LEU A 32 -21.48 9.29 5.28
N LYS A 33 -21.94 8.76 4.14
CA LYS A 33 -22.54 9.60 3.08
C LYS A 33 -23.77 10.35 3.54
N LEU A 34 -24.66 9.68 4.28
CA LEU A 34 -25.87 10.29 4.83
C LEU A 34 -25.54 11.38 5.87
N ALA A 35 -24.59 11.11 6.75
CA ALA A 35 -24.15 12.09 7.75
C ALA A 35 -23.54 13.34 7.10
N LEU A 36 -22.66 13.18 6.12
CA LEU A 36 -22.08 14.30 5.38
C LEU A 36 -23.13 15.09 4.60
N ALA A 37 -24.08 14.41 3.95
CA ALA A 37 -25.15 15.05 3.22
C ALA A 37 -26.09 15.86 4.12
N ALA A 38 -26.32 15.42 5.36
CA ALA A 38 -27.13 16.12 6.34
C ALA A 38 -26.44 17.36 6.95
N GLN A 39 -25.11 17.37 6.99
CA GLN A 39 -24.32 18.45 7.62
C GLN A 39 -23.92 19.55 6.66
N LEU A 40 -23.87 19.28 5.35
CA LEU A 40 -23.31 20.19 4.37
C LEU A 40 -24.41 20.84 3.49
N PRO A 41 -24.30 22.15 3.21
CA PRO A 41 -25.22 22.84 2.31
C PRO A 41 -25.14 22.28 0.89
N THR A 42 -26.29 22.19 0.21
CA THR A 42 -26.38 21.61 -1.15
C THR A 42 -25.60 22.37 -2.21
N ASP A 43 -25.45 23.69 -2.07
CA ASP A 43 -24.90 24.55 -3.12
C ASP A 43 -23.40 24.88 -2.97
N SER A 44 -22.84 24.79 -1.76
CA SER A 44 -21.43 25.12 -1.46
C SER A 44 -20.62 23.99 -0.85
N GLY A 45 -21.27 22.94 -0.35
CA GLY A 45 -20.65 21.85 0.40
C GLY A 45 -20.11 20.68 -0.44
N ARG A 46 -20.09 20.78 -1.78
CA ARG A 46 -19.68 19.65 -2.64
C ARG A 46 -18.22 19.21 -2.42
N GLU A 47 -17.32 20.17 -2.24
CA GLU A 47 -15.90 19.89 -2.01
C GLU A 47 -15.70 19.25 -0.64
N ASP A 48 -16.31 19.81 0.41
CA ASP A 48 -16.28 19.28 1.77
C ASP A 48 -16.90 17.87 1.86
N TYR A 49 -17.98 17.62 1.11
CA TYR A 49 -18.58 16.30 0.97
C TYR A 49 -17.62 15.29 0.33
N VAL A 50 -16.88 15.69 -0.71
CA VAL A 50 -15.86 14.84 -1.34
C VAL A 50 -14.71 14.58 -0.39
N GLN A 51 -14.18 15.61 0.25
CA GLN A 51 -13.09 15.53 1.21
C GLN A 51 -13.46 14.66 2.44
N GLY A 52 -14.66 14.82 2.97
CA GLY A 52 -15.13 14.04 4.12
C GLY A 52 -15.19 12.52 3.90
N LYS A 53 -15.19 12.06 2.65
CA LYS A 53 -15.14 10.62 2.32
C LYS A 53 -13.73 10.09 2.08
N GLN A 54 -12.73 10.96 1.91
CA GLN A 54 -11.40 10.53 1.44
C GLN A 54 -10.70 9.58 2.39
N SER A 55 -10.75 9.85 3.70
CA SER A 55 -10.14 8.98 4.71
C SER A 55 -10.74 7.58 4.71
N PHE A 56 -12.08 7.49 4.60
CA PHE A 56 -12.77 6.21 4.50
C PHE A 56 -12.41 5.46 3.22
N ILE A 57 -12.43 6.14 2.07
CA ILE A 57 -12.06 5.52 0.79
C ILE A 57 -10.62 4.97 0.85
N ARG A 58 -9.68 5.74 1.41
CA ARG A 58 -8.29 5.30 1.58
C ARG A 58 -8.19 4.07 2.47
N SER A 59 -8.87 4.05 3.62
CA SER A 59 -8.85 2.89 4.53
C SER A 59 -9.41 1.62 3.89
N VAL A 60 -10.43 1.74 3.05
CA VAL A 60 -11.00 0.62 2.29
C VAL A 60 -10.03 0.15 1.21
N LEU A 61 -9.41 1.07 0.47
CA LEU A 61 -8.42 0.72 -0.56
C LEU A 61 -7.19 0.02 0.05
N ARG A 62 -6.71 0.47 1.22
CA ARG A 62 -5.64 -0.20 1.96
C ARG A 62 -5.99 -1.65 2.25
N ARG A 63 -7.14 -1.89 2.90
CA ARG A 63 -7.62 -3.25 3.21
C ARG A 63 -7.77 -4.11 1.95
N ALA A 64 -8.38 -3.56 0.91
CA ALA A 64 -8.56 -4.26 -0.36
C ALA A 64 -7.23 -4.63 -1.03
N LEU A 65 -6.20 -3.79 -0.93
CA LEU A 65 -4.85 -4.07 -1.41
C LEU A 65 -4.16 -5.13 -0.55
N SER A 66 -4.31 -5.07 0.80
CA SER A 66 -3.78 -6.10 1.70
C SER A 66 -4.35 -7.47 1.35
N ASP A 67 -5.68 -7.60 1.24
CA ASP A 67 -6.35 -8.85 0.86
C ASP A 67 -5.91 -9.37 -0.52
N MET A 68 -5.62 -8.45 -1.45
CA MET A 68 -5.20 -8.79 -2.80
C MET A 68 -3.75 -9.25 -2.89
N LEU A 69 -2.84 -8.66 -2.11
CA LEU A 69 -1.39 -8.82 -2.29
C LEU A 69 -0.73 -9.71 -1.23
N LEU A 70 -1.17 -9.69 0.02
CA LEU A 70 -0.57 -10.54 1.06
C LEU A 70 -0.63 -12.01 0.65
N GLY A 71 0.51 -12.69 0.76
CA GLY A 71 0.69 -14.08 0.36
C GLY A 71 0.87 -14.32 -1.14
N LYS A 72 0.67 -13.32 -2.01
CA LYS A 72 0.77 -13.50 -3.47
C LYS A 72 2.21 -13.35 -3.97
N MET A 73 2.47 -14.05 -5.06
CA MET A 73 3.71 -13.87 -5.83
C MET A 73 3.54 -12.66 -6.76
N VAL A 74 4.45 -11.71 -6.66
CA VAL A 74 4.45 -10.48 -7.47
C VAL A 74 5.75 -10.34 -8.25
N ASP A 75 5.66 -9.76 -9.44
CA ASP A 75 6.84 -9.32 -10.18
C ASP A 75 7.21 -7.92 -9.69
N ILE A 76 8.48 -7.74 -9.31
CA ILE A 76 9.01 -6.51 -8.72
C ILE A 76 10.03 -5.94 -9.69
N LEU A 77 9.89 -4.67 -10.03
CA LEU A 77 10.92 -3.89 -10.70
C LEU A 77 11.69 -3.09 -9.67
N ILE A 78 13.00 -3.30 -9.63
CA ILE A 78 13.89 -2.65 -8.67
C ILE A 78 14.45 -1.37 -9.30
N ASP A 79 14.13 -0.24 -8.72
CA ASP A 79 14.65 1.07 -9.15
C ASP A 79 15.67 1.64 -8.15
N ARG A 80 15.79 1.02 -6.97
CA ARG A 80 16.80 1.28 -5.94
C ARG A 80 17.44 -0.03 -5.51
N PRO A 81 18.45 -0.50 -6.25
CA PRO A 81 19.16 -1.72 -5.90
C PRO A 81 19.87 -1.60 -4.55
N LEU A 82 20.06 -2.74 -3.87
CA LEU A 82 20.85 -2.82 -2.65
C LEU A 82 22.20 -2.11 -2.83
N GLY A 83 22.56 -1.23 -1.89
CA GLY A 83 23.77 -0.42 -1.93
C GLY A 83 23.65 0.89 -2.74
N SER A 84 22.52 1.17 -3.39
CA SER A 84 22.31 2.44 -4.09
C SER A 84 22.02 3.57 -3.12
N HIS A 85 22.28 4.80 -3.56
CA HIS A 85 21.98 6.01 -2.80
C HIS A 85 20.58 6.54 -3.12
N HIS A 86 19.92 7.13 -2.12
CA HIS A 86 18.66 7.82 -2.33
C HIS A 86 18.86 9.06 -3.22
N PRO A 87 18.00 9.29 -4.25
CA PRO A 87 18.24 10.35 -5.25
C PRO A 87 18.21 11.78 -4.68
N LYS A 88 17.49 12.00 -3.59
CA LYS A 88 17.38 13.33 -2.92
C LYS A 88 18.18 13.40 -1.61
N HIS A 89 18.48 12.27 -0.99
CA HIS A 89 19.19 12.16 0.30
C HIS A 89 20.40 11.26 0.11
N THR A 90 21.46 11.80 -0.46
CA THR A 90 22.66 11.04 -0.90
C THR A 90 23.37 10.32 0.25
N ASP A 91 23.15 10.74 1.49
CA ASP A 91 23.69 10.07 2.70
C ASP A 91 22.92 8.80 3.06
N MET A 92 21.70 8.62 2.50
CA MET A 92 20.89 7.42 2.71
C MET A 92 21.26 6.37 1.66
N ILE A 93 21.72 5.22 2.14
CA ILE A 93 22.03 4.04 1.32
C ILE A 93 20.94 2.99 1.56
N TYR A 94 20.44 2.39 0.49
CA TYR A 94 19.46 1.29 0.58
C TYR A 94 20.16 0.00 1.02
N PRO A 95 19.90 -0.51 2.25
CA PRO A 95 20.49 -1.77 2.72
C PRO A 95 19.78 -3.00 2.18
N VAL A 96 18.68 -2.80 1.44
CA VAL A 96 17.87 -3.82 0.77
C VAL A 96 17.54 -3.36 -0.65
N ASN A 97 17.15 -4.30 -1.52
CA ASN A 97 16.59 -3.92 -2.81
C ASN A 97 15.21 -3.27 -2.59
N TYR A 98 14.95 -2.17 -3.28
CA TYR A 98 13.70 -1.44 -3.22
C TYR A 98 13.21 -1.12 -4.62
N GLY A 99 11.91 -1.20 -4.83
CA GLY A 99 11.29 -0.96 -6.11
C GLY A 99 9.78 -0.94 -5.99
N TYR A 100 9.08 -1.38 -7.00
CA TYR A 100 7.62 -1.33 -7.07
C TYR A 100 7.03 -2.53 -7.79
N VAL A 101 5.74 -2.78 -7.57
CA VAL A 101 4.96 -3.80 -8.27
C VAL A 101 4.28 -3.16 -9.48
N PRO A 102 4.64 -3.51 -10.72
CA PRO A 102 4.08 -2.89 -11.91
C PRO A 102 2.56 -3.05 -11.98
N TYR A 103 1.86 -1.98 -12.36
CA TYR A 103 0.42 -1.95 -12.55
C TYR A 103 -0.45 -2.17 -11.30
N ILE A 104 0.14 -2.25 -10.12
CA ILE A 104 -0.54 -2.19 -8.83
C ILE A 104 -0.35 -0.77 -8.29
N PHE A 105 -1.45 -0.09 -7.97
CA PHE A 105 -1.42 1.31 -7.58
C PHE A 105 -1.88 1.48 -6.14
N SER A 106 -1.09 2.18 -5.36
CA SER A 106 -1.41 2.60 -4.00
C SER A 106 -2.48 3.70 -3.98
N ALA A 107 -2.90 4.10 -2.78
CA ALA A 107 -3.97 5.08 -2.61
C ALA A 107 -3.61 6.49 -3.09
N ASP A 108 -2.32 6.81 -3.21
CA ASP A 108 -1.78 8.05 -3.78
C ASP A 108 -1.81 8.08 -5.32
N GLY A 109 -1.98 6.91 -5.97
CA GLY A 109 -2.02 6.74 -7.41
C GLY A 109 -0.66 6.45 -8.06
N GLU A 110 0.38 6.24 -7.26
CA GLU A 110 1.67 5.72 -7.72
C GLU A 110 1.71 4.18 -7.62
N GLU A 111 2.64 3.55 -8.31
CA GLU A 111 2.81 2.10 -8.25
C GLU A 111 3.25 1.67 -6.85
N ALA A 112 2.72 0.54 -6.36
CA ALA A 112 2.91 0.07 -5.00
C ALA A 112 4.37 -0.24 -4.69
N ASP A 113 4.98 0.54 -3.83
CA ASP A 113 6.38 0.42 -3.43
C ASP A 113 6.64 -0.82 -2.58
N VAL A 114 7.76 -1.47 -2.80
CA VAL A 114 8.13 -2.73 -2.14
C VAL A 114 9.58 -2.80 -1.72
N TYR A 115 9.83 -3.23 -0.50
CA TYR A 115 11.13 -3.68 0.00
C TYR A 115 11.28 -5.17 -0.28
N LEU A 116 12.35 -5.57 -0.96
CA LEU A 116 12.68 -6.97 -1.21
C LEU A 116 13.73 -7.44 -0.21
N LEU A 117 13.30 -8.23 0.78
CA LEU A 117 14.17 -8.81 1.80
C LEU A 117 14.68 -10.18 1.38
N GLY A 118 15.78 -10.64 2.00
CA GLY A 118 16.35 -11.97 1.76
C GLY A 118 17.12 -12.14 0.45
N VAL A 119 17.36 -11.05 -0.30
CA VAL A 119 18.18 -11.03 -1.50
C VAL A 119 19.40 -10.14 -1.24
N SER A 120 20.56 -10.76 -1.02
CA SER A 120 21.80 -10.13 -0.57
C SER A 120 22.66 -9.53 -1.68
N GLN A 121 22.16 -9.45 -2.90
CA GLN A 121 22.84 -8.85 -4.06
C GLN A 121 21.90 -7.84 -4.75
N PRO A 122 22.44 -6.80 -5.40
CA PRO A 122 21.63 -5.89 -6.20
C PRO A 122 21.02 -6.64 -7.39
N VAL A 123 19.73 -6.41 -7.65
CA VAL A 123 19.01 -6.98 -8.79
C VAL A 123 18.19 -5.89 -9.49
N GLU A 124 17.85 -6.10 -10.76
CA GLU A 124 16.99 -5.17 -11.52
C GLU A 124 15.51 -5.54 -11.45
N LYS A 125 15.24 -6.84 -11.29
CA LYS A 125 13.89 -7.39 -11.17
C LYS A 125 13.90 -8.66 -10.33
N TYR A 126 12.80 -8.92 -9.67
CA TYR A 126 12.65 -10.14 -8.87
C TYR A 126 11.20 -10.60 -8.85
N LYS A 127 10.98 -11.90 -8.65
CA LYS A 127 9.66 -12.46 -8.39
C LYS A 127 9.63 -12.93 -6.94
N GLY A 128 8.92 -12.20 -6.08
CA GLY A 128 8.87 -12.45 -4.64
C GLY A 128 7.46 -12.69 -4.14
N ARG A 129 7.34 -13.33 -2.96
CA ARG A 129 6.08 -13.45 -2.24
C ARG A 129 5.93 -12.25 -1.31
N VAL A 130 4.78 -11.59 -1.33
CA VAL A 130 4.44 -10.54 -0.36
C VAL A 130 4.18 -11.18 0.99
N ILE A 131 4.94 -10.80 2.01
CA ILE A 131 4.92 -11.39 3.36
C ILE A 131 4.41 -10.45 4.44
N ALA A 132 4.42 -9.15 4.18
CA ALA A 132 3.90 -8.13 5.07
C ALA A 132 3.58 -6.83 4.31
N VAL A 133 2.87 -5.93 4.97
CA VAL A 133 2.69 -4.54 4.56
C VAL A 133 2.98 -3.60 5.74
N ILE A 134 3.62 -2.48 5.47
CA ILE A 134 3.85 -1.39 6.41
C ILE A 134 2.80 -0.32 6.13
N HIS A 135 1.88 -0.14 7.05
CA HIS A 135 0.88 0.92 7.02
C HIS A 135 1.45 2.17 7.67
N ARG A 136 1.74 3.19 6.88
CA ARG A 136 2.12 4.50 7.41
C ARG A 136 0.89 5.24 7.91
N LEU A 137 0.90 5.64 9.18
CA LEU A 137 -0.24 6.28 9.84
C LEU A 137 -0.32 7.80 9.55
N ASP A 138 0.82 8.40 9.25
CA ASP A 138 1.00 9.82 8.94
C ASP A 138 1.29 10.10 7.46
N ASP A 139 1.20 9.07 6.60
CA ASP A 139 1.32 9.15 5.15
C ASP A 139 0.13 8.45 4.46
N VAL A 140 -0.04 8.72 3.18
CA VAL A 140 -1.07 8.09 2.35
C VAL A 140 -0.59 6.80 1.69
N GLU A 141 0.72 6.56 1.71
CA GLU A 141 1.38 5.49 1.02
C GLU A 141 1.79 4.36 1.98
N ASP A 142 1.39 3.14 1.67
CA ASP A 142 1.85 1.93 2.35
C ASP A 142 3.07 1.35 1.62
N LYS A 143 3.91 0.60 2.35
CA LYS A 143 5.08 -0.08 1.79
C LYS A 143 4.93 -1.58 1.93
N TRP A 144 5.18 -2.31 0.86
CA TRP A 144 5.07 -3.75 0.82
C TRP A 144 6.40 -4.41 1.14
N ILE A 145 6.35 -5.57 1.78
CA ILE A 145 7.52 -6.40 2.06
C ILE A 145 7.39 -7.69 1.26
N ALA A 146 8.36 -7.94 0.41
CA ALA A 146 8.44 -9.19 -0.34
C ALA A 146 9.72 -9.95 0.01
N ALA A 147 9.67 -11.27 -0.13
CA ALA A 147 10.80 -12.16 0.09
C ALA A 147 10.82 -13.30 -0.94
N PRO A 148 11.94 -14.02 -1.10
CA PRO A 148 11.99 -15.26 -1.85
C PRO A 148 10.98 -16.28 -1.33
N THR A 149 10.47 -17.14 -2.22
CA THR A 149 9.53 -18.20 -1.83
C THR A 149 10.10 -19.07 -0.71
N GLY A 150 9.32 -19.29 0.34
CA GLY A 150 9.72 -20.10 1.50
C GLY A 150 10.60 -19.37 2.52
N VAL A 151 10.93 -18.10 2.28
CA VAL A 151 11.67 -17.27 3.24
C VAL A 151 10.64 -16.39 3.98
N THR A 152 10.74 -16.36 5.29
CA THR A 152 9.90 -15.53 6.18
C THR A 152 10.78 -14.74 7.12
N PHE A 153 10.29 -13.60 7.58
CA PHE A 153 10.96 -12.73 8.53
C PHE A 153 10.00 -12.41 9.67
N PRO A 154 10.45 -12.45 10.93
CA PRO A 154 9.65 -11.94 12.03
C PRO A 154 9.54 -10.39 11.96
N PRO A 155 8.50 -9.80 12.57
CA PRO A 155 8.26 -8.35 12.48
C PRO A 155 9.46 -7.48 12.89
N ASP A 156 10.21 -7.90 13.92
CA ASP A 156 11.37 -7.16 14.41
C ASP A 156 12.57 -7.18 13.45
N GLU A 157 12.71 -8.20 12.62
CA GLU A 157 13.71 -8.26 11.56
C GLU A 157 13.31 -7.40 10.37
N ILE A 158 12.01 -7.39 10.02
CA ILE A 158 11.47 -6.48 9.00
C ILE A 158 11.71 -5.05 9.43
N GLU A 159 11.30 -4.69 10.66
CA GLU A 159 11.49 -3.35 11.23
C GLU A 159 12.95 -2.89 11.12
N LYS A 160 13.90 -3.74 11.55
CA LYS A 160 15.34 -3.41 11.45
C LYS A 160 15.80 -3.20 10.00
N ALA A 161 15.30 -4.01 9.07
CA ALA A 161 15.72 -3.95 7.66
C ALA A 161 15.24 -2.66 6.97
N VAL A 162 14.07 -2.13 7.35
CA VAL A 162 13.45 -0.96 6.72
C VAL A 162 13.64 0.34 7.52
N ASN A 163 14.16 0.26 8.75
CA ASN A 163 14.30 1.40 9.67
C ASN A 163 15.12 2.56 9.09
N PHE A 164 15.99 2.32 8.11
CA PHE A 164 16.76 3.37 7.44
C PHE A 164 15.83 4.44 6.80
N GLN A 165 14.61 4.07 6.42
CA GLN A 165 13.60 4.95 5.84
C GLN A 165 12.37 5.07 6.73
N GLU A 166 11.87 3.98 7.31
CA GLU A 166 10.60 3.98 8.03
C GLU A 166 10.69 4.65 9.42
N GLN A 167 11.88 4.85 9.99
CA GLN A 167 12.07 5.64 11.23
C GLN A 167 11.51 7.06 11.17
N TYR A 168 11.24 7.60 9.98
CA TYR A 168 10.71 8.94 9.79
C TYR A 168 9.17 8.98 9.77
N PHE A 169 8.50 7.82 9.83
CA PHE A 169 7.05 7.67 9.76
C PHE A 169 6.51 6.94 10.98
N GLN A 170 5.31 7.33 11.41
CA GLN A 170 4.55 6.48 12.32
C GLN A 170 3.93 5.35 11.50
N HIS A 171 4.18 4.10 11.88
CA HIS A 171 3.72 2.98 11.08
C HIS A 171 3.40 1.73 11.92
N GLU A 172 2.68 0.81 11.31
CA GLU A 172 2.34 -0.52 11.83
C GLU A 172 2.66 -1.57 10.76
N ILE A 173 3.09 -2.75 11.17
CA ILE A 173 3.37 -3.87 10.27
C ILE A 173 2.23 -4.88 10.37
N GLU A 174 1.52 -5.08 9.26
CA GLU A 174 0.58 -6.18 9.07
C GLU A 174 1.31 -7.36 8.43
N MET A 175 1.33 -8.50 9.12
CA MET A 175 1.99 -9.71 8.64
C MET A 175 1.01 -10.59 7.87
N LEU A 176 1.52 -11.33 6.88
CA LEU A 176 0.78 -12.44 6.30
C LEU A 176 0.40 -13.43 7.40
N ASP A 177 -0.90 -13.70 7.53
CA ASP A 177 -1.36 -14.79 8.41
C ASP A 177 -0.92 -16.14 7.81
N PRO A 178 -0.07 -16.92 8.49
CA PRO A 178 0.40 -18.21 7.99
C PRO A 178 -0.74 -19.24 7.85
N ASN A 179 -1.90 -19.01 8.48
CA ASN A 179 -3.08 -19.88 8.43
C ASN A 179 -4.17 -19.34 7.48
N GLY A 180 -3.96 -18.22 6.83
CA GLY A 180 -4.94 -17.55 5.94
C GLY A 180 -5.04 -18.09 4.52
N ASP A 181 -4.27 -19.11 4.13
CA ASP A 181 -4.37 -19.77 2.83
C ASP A 181 -5.51 -20.84 2.86
N GLN A 182 -6.76 -20.41 2.73
CA GLN A 182 -7.87 -21.26 2.31
C GLN A 182 -8.65 -20.62 1.16
#